data_0e153e85b303548faf402f7f0b347ddd
#
_entry.id   0e153e85b303548faf402f7f0b347ddd
#
_cell.length_a   1.000
_cell.length_b   1.000
_cell.length_c   1.000
_cell.angle_alpha   90.00
_cell.angle_beta   90.00
_cell.angle_gamma   90.00
#
_symmetry.space_group_name_H-M   'P 1'
#
loop_
_entity.id
_entity.type
_entity.pdbx_description
1 polymer ?
#
loop_
_entity_poly.entity_id
_entity_poly.type
_entity_poly.pdbx_seq_one_letter_code
_entity_poly.pdbx_strand_id
1 'polypeptide(L)'
;IAKTAERKPGSYPEKLAQVCNLSSLPQAELEQIMQATAVNEVWGVGRQISKQLIDGGIHTVLDLVKLDPATIRRGWSVVLERTVRELQGTPCMDLDHSPAPKKEIACTRSFGHPVTELAQLAEAVTEFASRAAEKVRKQHSIAAQVMVFIRTSPFRSDPQYSRSMVVPLRRPSADTGAIVAAALMGLKAIYRPGFKLAKAGVMLLDLQSDAVGQ
;
A
#
# COMPACT_ATOMS: atom_id res chain seq x y z
N ILE A 1 10.74 13.60 -7.13
CA ILE A 1 11.13 14.79 -7.93
C ILE A 1 10.55 14.70 -9.34
N ALA A 2 10.84 13.68 -10.16
CA ALA A 2 10.35 13.58 -11.55
C ALA A 2 8.83 13.83 -11.67
N LYS A 3 8.03 13.14 -10.85
CA LYS A 3 6.57 13.32 -10.82
C LYS A 3 6.14 14.72 -10.34
N THR A 4 6.89 15.35 -9.46
CA THR A 4 6.61 16.71 -8.98
C THR A 4 7.00 17.74 -10.04
N ALA A 5 8.11 17.52 -10.74
CA ALA A 5 8.56 18.37 -11.86
C ALA A 5 7.54 18.39 -13.00
N GLU A 6 6.94 17.24 -13.32
CA GLU A 6 5.87 17.15 -14.32
C GLU A 6 4.61 17.95 -13.92
N ARG A 7 4.24 17.91 -12.63
CA ARG A 7 3.05 18.63 -12.12
C ARG A 7 3.24 20.13 -11.93
N LYS A 8 4.49 20.60 -11.78
CA LYS A 8 4.83 22.00 -11.49
C LYS A 8 5.85 22.51 -12.53
N PRO A 9 5.47 22.64 -13.80
CA PRO A 9 6.35 23.16 -14.83
C PRO A 9 6.79 24.59 -14.45
N GLY A 10 8.06 24.90 -14.67
CA GLY A 10 8.66 26.18 -14.30
C GLY A 10 9.31 26.25 -12.90
N SER A 11 9.00 25.31 -12.00
CA SER A 11 9.67 25.18 -10.70
C SER A 11 10.88 24.23 -10.75
N TYR A 12 10.99 23.44 -11.82
CA TYR A 12 12.05 22.46 -12.03
C TYR A 12 12.56 22.54 -13.45
N PRO A 13 13.84 22.17 -13.71
CA PRO A 13 14.32 21.99 -15.07
C PRO A 13 13.47 20.95 -15.82
N GLU A 14 13.07 21.28 -17.06
CA GLU A 14 12.20 20.42 -17.88
C GLU A 14 12.78 19.00 -18.08
N LYS A 15 14.11 18.90 -18.17
CA LYS A 15 14.86 17.63 -18.28
C LYS A 15 14.61 16.66 -17.11
N LEU A 16 14.05 17.10 -15.99
CA LEU A 16 13.75 16.28 -14.81
C LEU A 16 12.32 15.73 -14.79
N ALA A 17 11.47 16.15 -15.73
CA ALA A 17 10.14 15.58 -15.86
C ALA A 17 10.24 14.13 -16.35
N GLN A 18 9.38 13.24 -15.86
CA GLN A 18 9.30 11.81 -16.15
C GLN A 18 10.51 10.99 -15.69
N VAL A 19 11.75 11.38 -15.99
CA VAL A 19 12.99 10.70 -15.57
C VAL A 19 13.92 11.68 -14.88
N CYS A 20 14.29 11.38 -13.66
CA CYS A 20 15.16 12.24 -12.86
C CYS A 20 16.34 11.44 -12.30
N ASN A 21 17.53 11.67 -12.86
CA ASN A 21 18.78 11.16 -12.31
C ASN A 21 19.50 12.28 -11.56
N LEU A 22 19.42 12.27 -10.24
CA LEU A 22 20.04 13.30 -9.38
C LEU A 22 21.55 13.13 -9.26
N SER A 23 22.08 11.93 -9.44
CA SER A 23 23.51 11.66 -9.25
C SER A 23 24.40 12.32 -10.30
N SER A 24 23.83 12.73 -11.43
CA SER A 24 24.55 13.41 -12.52
C SER A 24 24.47 14.94 -12.46
N LEU A 25 23.77 15.50 -11.45
CA LEU A 25 23.56 16.94 -11.36
C LEU A 25 24.69 17.62 -10.53
N PRO A 26 25.08 18.85 -10.89
CA PRO A 26 25.92 19.68 -10.05
C PRO A 26 25.26 19.94 -8.69
N GLN A 27 26.06 20.05 -7.63
CA GLN A 27 25.56 20.24 -6.26
C GLN A 27 24.61 21.45 -6.13
N ALA A 28 24.95 22.57 -6.77
CA ALA A 28 24.12 23.77 -6.74
C ALA A 28 22.72 23.57 -7.38
N GLU A 29 22.65 22.82 -8.46
CA GLU A 29 21.39 22.49 -9.13
C GLU A 29 20.57 21.53 -8.25
N LEU A 30 21.22 20.56 -7.63
CA LEU A 30 20.57 19.63 -6.68
C LEU A 30 19.98 20.37 -5.48
N GLU A 31 20.69 21.33 -4.89
CA GLU A 31 20.19 22.15 -3.79
C GLU A 31 18.98 23.01 -4.20
N GLN A 32 19.01 23.60 -5.40
CA GLN A 32 17.87 24.35 -5.94
C GLN A 32 16.63 23.46 -6.07
N ILE A 33 16.80 22.24 -6.59
CA ILE A 33 15.71 21.27 -6.71
C ILE A 33 15.16 20.87 -5.34
N MET A 34 16.03 20.61 -4.37
CA MET A 34 15.63 20.28 -3.00
C MET A 34 14.93 21.45 -2.29
N GLN A 35 15.38 22.68 -2.53
CA GLN A 35 14.73 23.90 -2.03
C GLN A 35 13.33 24.11 -2.64
N ALA A 36 13.17 23.80 -3.93
CA ALA A 36 11.87 23.93 -4.63
C ALA A 36 10.87 22.81 -4.26
N THR A 37 11.35 21.72 -3.65
CA THR A 37 10.53 20.56 -3.30
C THR A 37 10.04 20.67 -1.86
N ALA A 38 8.73 20.76 -1.65
CA ALA A 38 8.15 20.78 -0.32
C ALA A 38 8.32 19.41 0.39
N VAL A 39 8.48 19.42 1.71
CA VAL A 39 8.76 18.23 2.52
C VAL A 39 7.66 17.17 2.42
N ASN A 40 6.41 17.57 2.21
CA ASN A 40 5.27 16.66 2.04
C ASN A 40 5.25 15.90 0.68
N GLU A 41 6.11 16.28 -0.26
CA GLU A 41 6.29 15.56 -1.51
C GLU A 41 7.27 14.37 -1.37
N VAL A 42 7.95 14.25 -0.24
CA VAL A 42 8.88 13.14 0.04
C VAL A 42 8.08 11.87 0.28
N TRP A 43 8.44 10.81 -0.42
CA TRP A 43 7.82 9.51 -0.22
C TRP A 43 8.05 9.02 1.21
N GLY A 44 6.98 8.57 1.88
CA GLY A 44 7.01 8.18 3.29
C GLY A 44 6.69 9.31 4.28
N VAL A 45 6.64 10.57 3.83
CA VAL A 45 6.19 11.70 4.65
C VAL A 45 4.68 11.86 4.51
N GLY A 46 3.91 11.25 5.43
CA GLY A 46 2.46 11.38 5.51
C GLY A 46 2.01 12.70 6.18
N ARG A 47 0.70 12.94 6.22
CA ARG A 47 0.11 14.19 6.75
C ARG A 47 0.58 14.55 8.16
N GLN A 48 0.66 13.58 9.07
CA GLN A 48 1.08 13.81 10.47
C GLN A 48 2.56 14.19 10.55
N ILE A 49 3.43 13.42 9.87
CA ILE A 49 4.87 13.71 9.84
C ILE A 49 5.13 15.07 9.17
N SER A 50 4.45 15.35 8.05
CA SER A 50 4.55 16.62 7.35
C SER A 50 4.18 17.80 8.27
N LYS A 51 3.07 17.70 9.02
CA LYS A 51 2.66 18.73 9.96
C LYS A 51 3.73 18.96 11.03
N GLN A 52 4.24 17.91 11.65
CA GLN A 52 5.27 18.01 12.67
C GLN A 52 6.57 18.63 12.16
N LEU A 53 6.97 18.28 10.92
CA LEU A 53 8.16 18.86 10.29
C LEU A 53 7.97 20.35 10.02
N ILE A 54 6.83 20.76 9.46
CA ILE A 54 6.49 22.15 9.17
C ILE A 54 6.38 22.96 10.45
N ASP A 55 5.72 22.46 11.48
CA ASP A 55 5.63 23.10 12.80
C ASP A 55 7.02 23.27 13.43
N GLY A 56 7.98 22.40 13.12
CA GLY A 56 9.40 22.48 13.50
C GLY A 56 10.27 23.35 12.56
N GLY A 57 9.66 24.06 11.58
CA GLY A 57 10.40 24.94 10.66
C GLY A 57 11.03 24.23 9.45
N ILE A 58 10.70 22.96 9.21
CA ILE A 58 11.23 22.15 8.11
C ILE A 58 10.19 22.13 6.98
N HIS A 59 10.35 23.00 6.00
CA HIS A 59 9.36 23.19 4.92
C HIS A 59 9.74 22.51 3.61
N THR A 60 11.04 22.39 3.34
CA THR A 60 11.57 21.88 2.08
C THR A 60 12.39 20.61 2.28
N VAL A 61 12.65 19.90 1.17
CA VAL A 61 13.58 18.77 1.17
C VAL A 61 14.98 19.22 1.57
N LEU A 62 15.41 20.42 1.18
CA LEU A 62 16.72 20.95 1.55
C LEU A 62 16.83 21.16 3.07
N ASP A 63 15.76 21.64 3.72
CA ASP A 63 15.74 21.77 5.18
C ASP A 63 15.85 20.41 5.86
N LEU A 64 15.11 19.40 5.33
CA LEU A 64 15.12 18.05 5.85
C LEU A 64 16.51 17.38 5.72
N VAL A 65 17.16 17.55 4.59
CA VAL A 65 18.50 16.97 4.29
C VAL A 65 19.61 17.55 5.19
N LYS A 66 19.44 18.77 5.68
CA LYS A 66 20.39 19.42 6.60
C LYS A 66 20.32 18.86 8.03
N LEU A 67 19.30 18.08 8.36
CA LEU A 67 19.15 17.53 9.69
C LEU A 67 20.04 16.29 9.90
N ASP A 68 20.48 16.13 11.15
CA ASP A 68 21.20 14.93 11.55
C ASP A 68 20.27 13.70 11.55
N PRO A 69 20.64 12.62 10.83
CA PRO A 69 19.82 11.40 10.75
C PRO A 69 19.48 10.78 12.12
N ALA A 70 20.38 10.86 13.11
CA ALA A 70 20.12 10.33 14.45
C ALA A 70 19.02 11.13 15.17
N THR A 71 18.94 12.43 14.94
CA THR A 71 17.89 13.30 15.45
C THR A 71 16.54 12.95 14.80
N ILE A 72 16.53 12.71 13.49
CA ILE A 72 15.33 12.23 12.76
C ILE A 72 14.84 10.89 13.30
N ARG A 73 15.75 9.95 13.58
CA ARG A 73 15.40 8.64 14.14
C ARG A 73 14.73 8.77 15.51
N ARG A 74 15.26 9.64 16.38
CA ARG A 74 14.70 9.87 17.73
C ARG A 74 13.36 10.59 17.71
N GLY A 75 13.19 11.56 16.80
CA GLY A 75 11.99 12.39 16.73
C GLY A 75 10.82 11.73 15.98
N TRP A 76 11.11 10.87 15.02
CA TRP A 76 10.09 10.30 14.14
C TRP A 76 10.20 8.78 13.99
N SER A 77 11.10 8.30 13.12
CA SER A 77 11.23 6.87 12.88
C SER A 77 12.54 6.51 12.16
N VAL A 78 12.89 5.21 12.24
CA VAL A 78 13.99 4.64 11.46
C VAL A 78 13.72 4.69 9.94
N VAL A 79 12.44 4.67 9.53
CA VAL A 79 12.08 4.76 8.11
C VAL A 79 12.39 6.15 7.57
N LEU A 80 12.02 7.21 8.31
CA LEU A 80 12.33 8.58 7.90
C LEU A 80 13.85 8.85 7.96
N GLU A 81 14.56 8.31 8.95
CA GLU A 81 16.03 8.37 8.99
C GLU A 81 16.65 7.80 7.71
N ARG A 82 16.23 6.61 7.28
CA ARG A 82 16.73 5.99 6.03
C ARG A 82 16.43 6.87 4.82
N THR A 83 15.22 7.41 4.73
CA THR A 83 14.85 8.34 3.66
C THR A 83 15.75 9.56 3.63
N VAL A 84 16.08 10.14 4.79
CA VAL A 84 16.99 11.29 4.89
C VAL A 84 18.40 10.92 4.46
N ARG A 85 18.93 9.78 4.90
CA ARG A 85 20.25 9.27 4.47
C ARG A 85 20.32 9.07 2.95
N GLU A 86 19.28 8.51 2.35
CA GLU A 86 19.20 8.36 0.89
C GLU A 86 19.17 9.70 0.16
N LEU A 87 18.44 10.67 0.68
CA LEU A 87 18.45 12.03 0.16
C LEU A 87 19.81 12.72 0.32
N GLN A 88 20.60 12.35 1.33
CA GLN A 88 21.99 12.77 1.53
C GLN A 88 23.01 12.02 0.67
N GLY A 89 22.54 11.06 -0.16
CA GLY A 89 23.37 10.27 -1.06
C GLY A 89 23.94 8.98 -0.45
N THR A 90 23.49 8.57 0.74
CA THR A 90 23.90 7.30 1.36
C THR A 90 22.84 6.23 1.09
N PRO A 91 23.12 5.21 0.26
CA PRO A 91 22.16 4.11 0.01
C PRO A 91 21.84 3.36 1.31
N CYS A 92 20.55 3.18 1.58
CA CYS A 92 20.05 2.47 2.77
C CYS A 92 19.14 1.29 2.43
N MET A 93 18.73 1.17 1.16
CA MET A 93 17.92 0.08 0.65
C MET A 93 18.60 -0.55 -0.54
N ASP A 94 18.91 -1.83 -0.43
CA ASP A 94 19.42 -2.61 -1.55
C ASP A 94 18.28 -3.02 -2.48
N LEU A 95 18.62 -3.27 -3.75
CA LEU A 95 17.71 -3.93 -4.68
C LEU A 95 17.57 -5.39 -4.24
N ASP A 96 16.38 -5.75 -3.79
CA ASP A 96 16.08 -7.13 -3.43
C ASP A 96 15.81 -7.94 -4.70
N HIS A 97 16.79 -8.74 -5.11
CA HIS A 97 16.71 -9.61 -6.28
C HIS A 97 15.88 -10.88 -6.03
N SER A 98 15.60 -11.19 -4.75
CA SER A 98 14.81 -12.35 -4.33
C SER A 98 13.91 -11.96 -3.16
N PRO A 99 12.78 -11.28 -3.42
CA PRO A 99 11.89 -10.87 -2.35
C PRO A 99 11.39 -12.08 -1.57
N ALA A 100 11.38 -11.95 -0.25
CA ALA A 100 10.84 -12.99 0.63
C ALA A 100 9.39 -13.34 0.27
N PRO A 101 8.97 -14.59 0.43
CA PRO A 101 7.59 -15.00 0.20
C PRO A 101 6.62 -14.09 0.96
N LYS A 102 5.54 -13.71 0.34
CA LYS A 102 4.50 -12.90 0.98
C LYS A 102 3.89 -13.68 2.14
N LYS A 103 3.73 -13.04 3.28
CA LYS A 103 3.06 -13.60 4.46
C LYS A 103 1.54 -13.58 4.33
N GLU A 104 1.01 -12.74 3.45
CA GLU A 104 -0.41 -12.57 3.16
C GLU A 104 -0.60 -12.30 1.67
N ILE A 105 -1.69 -12.78 1.09
CA ILE A 105 -2.06 -12.54 -0.30
C ILE A 105 -3.43 -11.89 -0.35
N ALA A 106 -3.49 -10.68 -0.89
CA ALA A 106 -4.72 -9.93 -1.03
C ALA A 106 -5.15 -9.78 -2.50
N CYS A 107 -6.45 -9.89 -2.73
CA CYS A 107 -7.13 -9.45 -3.95
C CYS A 107 -8.30 -8.57 -3.56
N THR A 108 -8.16 -7.27 -3.83
CA THR A 108 -9.16 -6.26 -3.46
C THR A 108 -9.40 -5.31 -4.61
N ARG A 109 -10.63 -4.81 -4.74
CA ARG A 109 -10.97 -3.83 -5.75
C ARG A 109 -11.99 -2.82 -5.24
N SER A 110 -11.82 -1.57 -5.63
CA SER A 110 -12.87 -0.57 -5.53
C SER A 110 -13.77 -0.70 -6.75
N PHE A 111 -15.09 -0.60 -6.54
CA PHE A 111 -16.06 -0.67 -7.62
C PHE A 111 -16.17 0.69 -8.32
N GLY A 112 -16.37 0.70 -9.63
CA GLY A 112 -16.62 1.91 -10.41
C GLY A 112 -17.95 2.57 -10.03
N HIS A 113 -18.93 1.76 -9.65
CA HIS A 113 -20.24 2.18 -9.13
C HIS A 113 -20.51 1.47 -7.80
N PRO A 114 -21.28 2.09 -6.88
CA PRO A 114 -21.68 1.43 -5.65
C PRO A 114 -22.45 0.14 -5.91
N VAL A 115 -22.13 -0.90 -5.17
CA VAL A 115 -22.81 -2.20 -5.23
C VAL A 115 -23.70 -2.35 -4.01
N THR A 116 -24.95 -2.72 -4.22
CA THR A 116 -25.95 -2.92 -3.16
C THR A 116 -26.41 -4.37 -3.04
N GLU A 117 -26.32 -5.14 -4.13
CA GLU A 117 -26.87 -6.49 -4.21
C GLU A 117 -25.85 -7.55 -3.81
N LEU A 118 -26.30 -8.50 -2.98
CA LEU A 118 -25.45 -9.61 -2.52
C LEU A 118 -24.94 -10.47 -3.69
N ALA A 119 -25.75 -10.67 -4.73
CA ALA A 119 -25.36 -11.46 -5.89
C ALA A 119 -24.14 -10.86 -6.62
N GLN A 120 -24.14 -9.55 -6.85
CA GLN A 120 -23.02 -8.84 -7.48
C GLN A 120 -21.75 -8.89 -6.61
N LEU A 121 -21.90 -8.78 -5.29
CA LEU A 121 -20.79 -8.93 -4.35
C LEU A 121 -20.24 -10.35 -4.37
N ALA A 122 -21.09 -11.35 -4.45
CA ALA A 122 -20.70 -12.75 -4.50
C ALA A 122 -19.89 -13.08 -5.77
N GLU A 123 -20.28 -12.53 -6.92
CA GLU A 123 -19.51 -12.65 -8.17
C GLU A 123 -18.12 -12.04 -8.01
N ALA A 124 -18.05 -10.80 -7.52
CA ALA A 124 -16.77 -10.10 -7.30
C ALA A 124 -15.87 -10.83 -6.29
N VAL A 125 -16.43 -11.29 -5.18
CA VAL A 125 -15.68 -12.03 -4.13
C VAL A 125 -15.21 -13.39 -4.67
N THR A 126 -16.00 -14.06 -5.50
CA THR A 126 -15.61 -15.31 -6.18
C THR A 126 -14.39 -15.07 -7.08
N GLU A 127 -14.40 -14.01 -7.87
CA GLU A 127 -13.26 -13.63 -8.71
C GLU A 127 -12.01 -13.31 -7.87
N PHE A 128 -12.17 -12.53 -6.80
CA PHE A 128 -11.04 -12.17 -5.93
C PHE A 128 -10.46 -13.38 -5.21
N ALA A 129 -11.29 -14.28 -4.72
CA ALA A 129 -10.89 -15.53 -4.08
C ALA A 129 -10.14 -16.45 -5.06
N SER A 130 -10.64 -16.59 -6.28
CA SER A 130 -10.01 -17.37 -7.34
C SER A 130 -8.64 -16.84 -7.72
N ARG A 131 -8.50 -15.53 -7.88
CA ARG A 131 -7.22 -14.87 -8.15
C ARG A 131 -6.25 -14.97 -6.96
N ALA A 132 -6.75 -14.91 -5.72
CA ALA A 132 -5.93 -15.11 -4.54
C ALA A 132 -5.40 -16.55 -4.46
N ALA A 133 -6.25 -17.54 -4.76
CA ALA A 133 -5.87 -18.95 -4.86
C ALA A 133 -4.80 -19.21 -5.94
N GLU A 134 -4.91 -18.55 -7.09
CA GLU A 134 -3.88 -18.61 -8.13
C GLU A 134 -2.54 -18.06 -7.64
N LYS A 135 -2.55 -16.91 -6.95
CA LYS A 135 -1.33 -16.28 -6.43
C LYS A 135 -0.66 -17.11 -5.33
N VAL A 136 -1.45 -17.75 -4.45
CA VAL A 136 -0.89 -18.60 -3.39
C VAL A 136 -0.23 -19.84 -3.97
N ARG A 137 -0.82 -20.44 -5.00
CA ARG A 137 -0.18 -21.56 -5.73
C ARG A 137 1.10 -21.14 -6.44
N LYS A 138 1.12 -19.97 -7.10
CA LYS A 138 2.33 -19.43 -7.76
C LYS A 138 3.48 -19.19 -6.77
N GLN A 139 3.17 -18.98 -5.50
CA GLN A 139 4.16 -18.81 -4.44
C GLN A 139 4.53 -20.16 -3.77
N HIS A 140 3.99 -21.30 -4.22
CA HIS A 140 4.16 -22.60 -3.55
C HIS A 140 3.75 -22.56 -2.07
N SER A 141 2.58 -21.98 -1.81
CA SER A 141 2.05 -21.80 -0.46
C SER A 141 0.61 -22.28 -0.37
N ILE A 142 0.19 -22.55 0.87
CA ILE A 142 -1.18 -22.88 1.25
C ILE A 142 -1.64 -21.87 2.31
N ALA A 143 -2.92 -21.57 2.37
CA ALA A 143 -3.50 -20.66 3.35
C ALA A 143 -4.30 -21.41 4.41
N ALA A 144 -4.22 -21.01 5.67
CA ALA A 144 -5.03 -21.57 6.74
C ALA A 144 -6.32 -20.79 6.97
N GLN A 145 -6.37 -19.51 6.57
CA GLN A 145 -7.51 -18.63 6.81
C GLN A 145 -7.83 -17.76 5.61
N VAL A 146 -9.12 -17.46 5.43
CA VAL A 146 -9.62 -16.57 4.39
C VAL A 146 -10.34 -15.40 5.07
N MET A 147 -9.86 -14.18 4.90
CA MET A 147 -10.56 -12.98 5.32
C MET A 147 -11.31 -12.37 4.14
N VAL A 148 -12.56 -12.03 4.33
CA VAL A 148 -13.37 -11.23 3.40
C VAL A 148 -13.77 -9.94 4.06
N PHE A 149 -13.80 -8.86 3.30
CA PHE A 149 -14.30 -7.56 3.78
C PHE A 149 -15.11 -6.83 2.72
N ILE A 150 -16.03 -6.02 3.18
CA ILE A 150 -16.82 -5.07 2.40
C ILE A 150 -16.86 -3.73 3.09
N ARG A 151 -16.84 -2.62 2.34
CA ARG A 151 -16.97 -1.28 2.92
C ARG A 151 -17.58 -0.27 1.95
N THR A 152 -18.23 0.74 2.53
CA THR A 152 -18.68 1.96 1.84
C THR A 152 -17.50 2.89 1.54
N SER A 153 -17.73 3.94 0.77
CA SER A 153 -16.75 4.99 0.54
C SER A 153 -16.75 5.99 1.71
N PRO A 154 -15.61 6.23 2.38
CA PRO A 154 -15.54 7.20 3.47
C PRO A 154 -15.68 8.66 3.00
N PHE A 155 -15.68 8.90 1.67
CA PHE A 155 -15.79 10.23 1.06
C PHE A 155 -17.23 10.60 0.68
N ARG A 156 -18.18 9.70 0.91
CA ARG A 156 -19.60 9.92 0.62
C ARG A 156 -20.39 10.19 1.90
N SER A 157 -21.46 10.97 1.78
CA SER A 157 -22.39 11.27 2.87
C SER A 157 -23.41 10.16 3.13
N ASP A 158 -23.43 9.10 2.31
CA ASP A 158 -24.29 7.93 2.51
C ASP A 158 -23.99 7.23 3.87
N PRO A 159 -24.93 6.49 4.45
CA PRO A 159 -24.69 5.70 5.66
C PRO A 159 -23.45 4.82 5.53
N GLN A 160 -22.57 4.89 6.54
CA GLN A 160 -21.29 4.20 6.50
C GLN A 160 -21.38 2.78 7.04
N TYR A 161 -20.75 1.86 6.35
CA TYR A 161 -20.66 0.45 6.73
C TYR A 161 -19.31 -0.14 6.35
N SER A 162 -18.66 -0.78 7.30
CA SER A 162 -17.41 -1.50 7.07
C SER A 162 -17.39 -2.73 7.96
N ARG A 163 -17.23 -3.91 7.37
CA ARG A 163 -17.14 -5.19 8.09
C ARG A 163 -16.16 -6.12 7.40
N SER A 164 -15.52 -6.92 8.20
CA SER A 164 -14.69 -8.04 7.76
C SER A 164 -14.96 -9.28 8.60
N MET A 165 -14.64 -10.44 8.04
CA MET A 165 -14.73 -11.72 8.72
C MET A 165 -13.57 -12.61 8.27
N VAL A 166 -12.96 -13.29 9.22
CA VAL A 166 -11.97 -14.33 8.98
C VAL A 166 -12.66 -15.68 9.12
N VAL A 167 -12.53 -16.51 8.09
CA VAL A 167 -13.07 -17.88 8.05
C VAL A 167 -11.88 -18.84 8.01
N PRO A 168 -11.68 -19.67 9.03
CA PRO A 168 -10.64 -20.69 9.01
C PRO A 168 -11.01 -21.81 8.02
N LEU A 169 -10.02 -22.28 7.26
CA LEU A 169 -10.17 -23.48 6.46
C LEU A 169 -10.05 -24.72 7.36
N ARG A 170 -10.77 -25.80 7.04
CA ARG A 170 -10.69 -27.04 7.81
C ARG A 170 -9.27 -27.60 7.91
N ARG A 171 -8.49 -27.39 6.85
CA ARG A 171 -7.04 -27.63 6.77
C ARG A 171 -6.44 -26.59 5.83
N PRO A 172 -5.18 -26.20 6.03
CA PRO A 172 -4.50 -25.30 5.10
C PRO A 172 -4.61 -25.82 3.65
N SER A 173 -4.92 -24.93 2.71
CA SER A 173 -5.21 -25.32 1.33
C SER A 173 -4.89 -24.20 0.34
N ALA A 174 -4.57 -24.58 -0.90
CA ALA A 174 -4.51 -23.71 -2.08
C ALA A 174 -5.65 -24.01 -3.08
N ASP A 175 -6.60 -24.87 -2.66
CA ASP A 175 -7.74 -25.24 -3.50
C ASP A 175 -8.69 -24.05 -3.70
N THR A 176 -9.00 -23.73 -4.96
CA THR A 176 -9.84 -22.60 -5.32
C THR A 176 -11.25 -22.75 -4.77
N GLY A 177 -11.83 -23.96 -4.83
CA GLY A 177 -13.19 -24.21 -4.36
C GLY A 177 -13.32 -24.00 -2.84
N ALA A 178 -12.36 -24.50 -2.06
CA ALA A 178 -12.33 -24.32 -0.61
C ALA A 178 -12.20 -22.82 -0.24
N ILE A 179 -11.29 -22.09 -0.91
CA ILE A 179 -11.07 -20.65 -0.66
C ILE A 179 -12.31 -19.84 -1.05
N VAL A 180 -12.92 -20.11 -2.20
CA VAL A 180 -14.15 -19.43 -2.65
C VAL A 180 -15.30 -19.72 -1.68
N ALA A 181 -15.49 -20.97 -1.28
CA ALA A 181 -16.56 -21.34 -0.34
C ALA A 181 -16.42 -20.60 1.00
N ALA A 182 -15.20 -20.53 1.55
CA ALA A 182 -14.91 -19.79 2.77
C ALA A 182 -15.17 -18.29 2.61
N ALA A 183 -14.72 -17.69 1.50
CA ALA A 183 -14.94 -16.26 1.22
C ALA A 183 -16.44 -15.93 1.10
N LEU A 184 -17.23 -16.77 0.38
CA LEU A 184 -18.68 -16.58 0.25
C LEU A 184 -19.42 -16.79 1.57
N MET A 185 -18.97 -17.72 2.41
CA MET A 185 -19.52 -17.90 3.77
C MET A 185 -19.31 -16.62 4.59
N GLY A 186 -18.09 -16.08 4.61
CA GLY A 186 -17.79 -14.83 5.29
C GLY A 186 -18.57 -13.65 4.73
N LEU A 187 -18.68 -13.52 3.40
CA LEU A 187 -19.47 -12.47 2.75
C LEU A 187 -20.94 -12.49 3.20
N LYS A 188 -21.58 -13.66 3.20
CA LYS A 188 -22.97 -13.81 3.65
C LYS A 188 -23.16 -13.38 5.10
N ALA A 189 -22.20 -13.67 5.97
CA ALA A 189 -22.25 -13.31 7.37
C ALA A 189 -22.12 -11.81 7.62
N ILE A 190 -21.33 -11.08 6.81
CA ILE A 190 -21.10 -9.64 6.98
C ILE A 190 -21.98 -8.76 6.10
N TYR A 191 -22.69 -9.32 5.11
CA TYR A 191 -23.56 -8.54 4.26
C TYR A 191 -24.77 -8.01 5.00
N ARG A 192 -25.09 -6.74 4.77
CA ARG A 192 -26.35 -6.12 5.18
C ARG A 192 -26.91 -5.31 4.01
N PRO A 193 -28.21 -5.44 3.70
CA PRO A 193 -28.85 -4.61 2.69
C PRO A 193 -28.91 -3.14 3.10
N GLY A 194 -29.07 -2.24 2.13
CA GLY A 194 -29.28 -0.81 2.38
C GLY A 194 -27.98 0.03 2.37
N PHE A 195 -26.81 -0.59 2.19
CA PHE A 195 -25.54 0.14 2.11
C PHE A 195 -24.99 0.17 0.69
N LYS A 196 -24.43 1.30 0.27
CA LYS A 196 -23.77 1.50 -1.00
C LYS A 196 -22.30 1.13 -0.90
N LEU A 197 -21.98 -0.15 -1.12
CA LEU A 197 -20.62 -0.67 -0.96
C LEU A 197 -19.72 -0.22 -2.10
N ALA A 198 -18.56 0.32 -1.77
CA ALA A 198 -17.60 0.89 -2.70
C ALA A 198 -16.36 0.00 -2.88
N LYS A 199 -16.08 -0.90 -1.94
CA LYS A 199 -14.91 -1.79 -2.00
C LYS A 199 -15.21 -3.13 -1.35
N ALA A 200 -14.69 -4.18 -1.97
CA ALA A 200 -14.63 -5.52 -1.40
C ALA A 200 -13.24 -6.13 -1.60
N GLY A 201 -12.93 -7.17 -0.85
CA GLY A 201 -11.69 -7.90 -1.02
C GLY A 201 -11.64 -9.21 -0.26
N VAL A 202 -10.70 -10.04 -0.70
CA VAL A 202 -10.35 -11.32 -0.08
C VAL A 202 -8.86 -11.28 0.25
N MET A 203 -8.50 -11.73 1.44
CA MET A 203 -7.11 -11.92 1.87
C MET A 203 -6.93 -13.35 2.36
N LEU A 204 -5.85 -13.97 1.93
CA LEU A 204 -5.38 -15.26 2.42
C LEU A 204 -4.35 -15.01 3.51
N LEU A 205 -4.55 -15.60 4.67
CA LEU A 205 -3.77 -15.40 5.89
C LEU A 205 -3.14 -16.71 6.34
N ASP A 206 -2.17 -16.61 7.25
CA ASP A 206 -1.42 -17.74 7.79
C ASP A 206 -0.88 -18.66 6.68
N LEU A 207 -0.11 -18.02 5.77
CA LEU A 207 0.47 -18.72 4.64
C LEU A 207 1.60 -19.62 5.11
N GLN A 208 1.58 -20.86 4.64
CA GLN A 208 2.59 -21.90 4.90
C GLN A 208 3.13 -22.41 3.57
N SER A 209 4.34 -22.97 3.57
CA SER A 209 4.86 -23.68 2.40
C SER A 209 4.02 -24.92 2.11
N ASP A 210 3.73 -25.17 0.83
CA ASP A 210 3.04 -26.39 0.39
C ASP A 210 3.87 -27.67 0.60
N ALA A 211 5.19 -27.54 0.82
CA ALA A 211 6.09 -28.66 1.12
C ALA A 211 5.92 -29.28 2.53
N VAL A 212 5.14 -28.64 3.43
CA VAL A 212 4.92 -29.13 4.81
C VAL A 212 3.78 -30.17 4.89
N GLY A 213 3.10 -30.46 3.80
CA GLY A 213 1.90 -31.33 3.75
C GLY A 213 2.10 -32.72 3.12
N GLN A 214 3.35 -33.21 3.00
CA GLN A 214 3.61 -34.59 2.58
C GLN A 214 4.12 -35.43 3.75
#